data_3863ddf89014c9fadf1f66fa566d9713
#
_entry.id   3863ddf89014c9fadf1f66fa566d9713
#
_cell.length_a   1.000
_cell.length_b   1.000
_cell.length_c   1.000
_cell.angle_alpha   90.00
_cell.angle_beta   90.00
_cell.angle_gamma   90.00
#
_symmetry.space_group_name_H-M   'P 1'
#
loop_
_entity.id
_entity.type
_entity.pdbx_description
1 polymer ?
#
loop_
_entity_poly.entity_id
_entity_poly.type
_entity_poly.pdbx_seq_one_letter_code
_entity_poly.pdbx_strand_id
1 'polypeptide(L)'
;MAEQKETKNPVQSAERIFQVLEMLAEHGEMGLMEISTELGLHKSTVHRLLMSLIYMGYAKQDETTQKYMLSYKIVSMAGKILERTDILQIAKPYMERLSDISGEAVHLVQREGNNILYIYKIEAKVGTIRMVSHVGMVHPMYCSGVGKAIMATLPEKEVKQIWNESIIEKKTDKTITDIDEMMQVLEEVRKNGYALDDEENEEGVRCIAACLHGYSKEVKYAFSISGPVSRMTRERVEELAV
;
A
#
# COMPACT_ATOMS: atom_id res chain seq x y z
N MET A 1 16.12 -20.94 19.83
CA MET A 1 14.76 -20.95 19.30
C MET A 1 13.86 -20.37 20.40
N ALA A 2 13.52 -19.09 20.28
CA ALA A 2 12.55 -18.46 21.19
C ALA A 2 11.18 -18.62 20.57
N GLU A 3 10.28 -19.34 21.23
CA GLU A 3 8.88 -19.44 20.88
C GLU A 3 8.28 -18.02 20.84
N GLN A 4 7.88 -17.56 19.65
CA GLN A 4 6.99 -16.42 19.53
C GLN A 4 5.66 -16.84 20.19
N LYS A 5 5.40 -16.33 21.40
CA LYS A 5 4.08 -16.40 22.00
C LYS A 5 3.14 -15.64 21.08
N GLU A 6 2.26 -16.35 20.38
CA GLU A 6 1.07 -15.77 19.78
C GLU A 6 0.33 -14.97 20.85
N THR A 7 0.45 -13.65 20.79
CA THR A 7 -0.32 -12.76 21.66
C THR A 7 -1.76 -12.76 21.14
N LYS A 8 -2.60 -13.62 21.73
CA LYS A 8 -4.04 -13.63 21.45
C LYS A 8 -4.64 -12.27 21.80
N ASN A 9 -5.49 -11.74 20.92
CA ASN A 9 -6.24 -10.52 21.19
C ASN A 9 -7.04 -10.69 22.50
N PRO A 10 -6.88 -9.79 23.49
CA PRO A 10 -7.58 -9.89 24.77
C PRO A 10 -9.11 -9.79 24.62
N VAL A 11 -9.62 -9.27 23.50
CA VAL A 11 -11.04 -9.09 23.23
C VAL A 11 -11.43 -9.80 21.92
N GLN A 12 -11.74 -11.10 22.03
CA GLN A 12 -12.10 -11.92 20.89
C GLN A 12 -13.30 -11.39 20.06
N SER A 13 -14.28 -10.75 20.73
CA SER A 13 -15.41 -10.17 20.01
C SER A 13 -15.02 -8.97 19.13
N ALA A 14 -14.03 -8.19 19.56
CA ALA A 14 -13.50 -7.07 18.77
C ALA A 14 -12.76 -7.63 17.52
N GLU A 15 -11.91 -8.62 17.70
CA GLU A 15 -11.22 -9.28 16.59
C GLU A 15 -12.22 -9.76 15.52
N ARG A 16 -13.26 -10.48 15.94
CA ARG A 16 -14.29 -10.98 15.02
C ARG A 16 -15.08 -9.88 14.31
N ILE A 17 -15.36 -8.75 14.97
CA ILE A 17 -16.02 -7.59 14.33
C ILE A 17 -15.13 -7.02 13.23
N PHE A 18 -13.83 -6.85 13.48
CA PHE A 18 -12.89 -6.35 12.47
C PHE A 18 -12.71 -7.34 11.33
N GLN A 19 -12.62 -8.65 11.57
CA GLN A 19 -12.59 -9.67 10.52
C GLN A 19 -13.80 -9.59 9.58
N VAL A 20 -15.02 -9.40 10.11
CA VAL A 20 -16.21 -9.18 9.27
C VAL A 20 -16.13 -7.89 8.47
N LEU A 21 -15.61 -6.82 9.07
CA LEU A 21 -15.47 -5.52 8.43
C LEU A 21 -14.45 -5.58 7.28
N GLU A 22 -13.29 -6.17 7.51
CA GLU A 22 -12.22 -6.36 6.52
C GLU A 22 -12.69 -7.25 5.36
N MET A 23 -13.40 -8.34 5.66
CA MET A 23 -13.97 -9.23 4.65
C MET A 23 -14.97 -8.49 3.73
N LEU A 24 -15.85 -7.67 4.30
CA LEU A 24 -16.76 -6.85 3.51
C LEU A 24 -16.04 -5.76 2.71
N ALA A 25 -14.87 -5.30 3.17
CA ALA A 25 -14.05 -4.36 2.41
C ALA A 25 -13.42 -5.03 1.18
N GLU A 26 -12.96 -6.26 1.32
CA GLU A 26 -12.26 -7.02 0.28
C GLU A 26 -13.23 -7.58 -0.77
N HIS A 27 -14.32 -8.18 -0.33
CA HIS A 27 -15.24 -8.90 -1.23
C HIS A 27 -16.48 -8.09 -1.64
N GLY A 28 -16.71 -6.92 -1.04
CA GLY A 28 -17.88 -6.10 -1.32
C GLY A 28 -19.16 -6.64 -0.66
N GLU A 29 -20.21 -6.87 -1.45
CA GLU A 29 -21.50 -7.35 -0.96
C GLU A 29 -21.51 -8.85 -0.70
N MET A 30 -21.76 -9.27 0.54
CA MET A 30 -21.79 -10.67 0.95
C MET A 30 -23.07 -11.05 1.69
N GLY A 31 -23.52 -12.30 1.47
CA GLY A 31 -24.60 -12.90 2.23
C GLY A 31 -24.14 -13.43 3.59
N LEU A 32 -25.10 -13.57 4.55
CA LEU A 32 -24.82 -14.10 5.88
C LEU A 32 -24.10 -15.47 5.84
N MET A 33 -24.50 -16.34 4.90
CA MET A 33 -23.92 -17.67 4.78
C MET A 33 -22.50 -17.65 4.25
N GLU A 34 -22.22 -16.80 3.28
CA GLU A 34 -20.89 -16.63 2.69
C GLU A 34 -19.91 -16.21 3.79
N ILE A 35 -20.24 -15.14 4.55
CA ILE A 35 -19.42 -14.66 5.66
C ILE A 35 -19.24 -15.73 6.75
N SER A 36 -20.32 -16.48 7.07
CA SER A 36 -20.28 -17.57 8.07
C SER A 36 -19.31 -18.68 7.67
N THR A 37 -19.30 -19.04 6.40
CA THR A 37 -18.44 -20.09 5.85
C THR A 37 -16.97 -19.64 5.83
N GLU A 38 -16.70 -18.45 5.29
CA GLU A 38 -15.34 -17.90 5.19
C GLU A 38 -14.67 -17.72 6.55
N LEU A 39 -15.41 -17.21 7.56
CA LEU A 39 -14.88 -17.00 8.90
C LEU A 39 -14.90 -18.25 9.78
N GLY A 40 -15.51 -19.35 9.35
CA GLY A 40 -15.69 -20.55 10.18
C GLY A 40 -16.52 -20.30 11.44
N LEU A 41 -17.43 -19.32 11.42
CA LEU A 41 -18.27 -18.93 12.55
C LEU A 41 -19.72 -19.36 12.35
N HIS A 42 -20.43 -19.65 13.46
CA HIS A 42 -21.87 -19.93 13.39
C HIS A 42 -22.66 -18.70 12.87
N LYS A 43 -23.70 -18.96 12.06
CA LYS A 43 -24.60 -17.93 11.51
C LYS A 43 -25.11 -16.94 12.56
N SER A 44 -25.52 -17.43 13.72
CA SER A 44 -26.03 -16.58 14.82
C SER A 44 -24.97 -15.62 15.35
N THR A 45 -23.69 -16.05 15.35
CA THR A 45 -22.55 -15.21 15.74
C THR A 45 -22.33 -14.14 14.70
N VAL A 46 -22.21 -14.50 13.42
CA VAL A 46 -22.01 -13.56 12.30
C VAL A 46 -23.15 -12.55 12.23
N HIS A 47 -24.41 -13.02 12.37
CA HIS A 47 -25.57 -12.13 12.38
C HIS A 47 -25.48 -11.08 13.49
N ARG A 48 -25.08 -11.46 14.72
CA ARG A 48 -24.92 -10.52 15.84
C ARG A 48 -23.80 -9.50 15.58
N LEU A 49 -22.69 -9.92 14.95
CA LEU A 49 -21.59 -9.04 14.57
C LEU A 49 -22.03 -8.05 13.50
N LEU A 50 -22.75 -8.51 12.47
CA LEU A 50 -23.31 -7.66 11.41
C LEU A 50 -24.32 -6.66 11.96
N MET A 51 -25.24 -7.09 12.84
CA MET A 51 -26.18 -6.19 13.49
C MET A 51 -25.47 -5.13 14.33
N SER A 52 -24.36 -5.48 15.00
CA SER A 52 -23.55 -4.51 15.73
C SER A 52 -22.90 -3.49 14.77
N LEU A 53 -22.35 -3.93 13.64
CA LEU A 53 -21.77 -3.04 12.63
C LEU A 53 -22.83 -2.12 12.01
N ILE A 54 -24.04 -2.63 11.76
CA ILE A 54 -25.19 -1.84 11.26
C ILE A 54 -25.60 -0.81 12.32
N TYR A 55 -25.77 -1.23 13.57
CA TYR A 55 -26.13 -0.32 14.68
C TYR A 55 -25.11 0.82 14.83
N MET A 56 -23.83 0.51 14.72
CA MET A 56 -22.75 1.49 14.75
C MET A 56 -22.61 2.28 13.45
N GLY A 57 -23.34 1.94 12.39
CA GLY A 57 -23.35 2.61 11.10
C GLY A 57 -22.14 2.28 10.20
N TYR A 58 -21.39 1.20 10.45
CA TYR A 58 -20.27 0.77 9.62
C TYR A 58 -20.68 -0.14 8.46
N ALA A 59 -21.79 -0.85 8.61
CA ALA A 59 -22.36 -1.69 7.57
C ALA A 59 -23.81 -1.33 7.31
N LYS A 60 -24.36 -1.81 6.19
CA LYS A 60 -25.78 -1.78 5.86
C LYS A 60 -26.15 -3.10 5.19
N GLN A 61 -27.44 -3.43 5.21
CA GLN A 61 -28.01 -4.55 4.47
C GLN A 61 -28.83 -4.01 3.30
N ASP A 62 -28.66 -4.56 2.15
CA ASP A 62 -29.49 -4.27 0.98
C ASP A 62 -30.87 -4.95 1.15
N GLU A 63 -31.94 -4.18 1.02
CA GLU A 63 -33.31 -4.68 1.23
C GLU A 63 -33.74 -5.70 0.17
N THR A 64 -33.22 -5.62 -1.05
CA THR A 64 -33.58 -6.47 -2.18
C THR A 64 -32.79 -7.78 -2.17
N THR A 65 -31.45 -7.68 -2.05
CA THR A 65 -30.55 -8.83 -2.14
C THR A 65 -30.32 -9.52 -0.80
N GLN A 66 -30.69 -8.86 0.31
CA GLN A 66 -30.40 -9.27 1.70
C GLN A 66 -28.91 -9.43 1.99
N LYS A 67 -28.03 -8.95 1.11
CA LYS A 67 -26.59 -8.92 1.29
C LYS A 67 -26.14 -7.76 2.17
N TYR A 68 -25.01 -7.95 2.84
CA TYR A 68 -24.39 -6.97 3.71
C TYR A 68 -23.22 -6.31 2.98
N MET A 69 -23.03 -5.01 3.19
CA MET A 69 -21.94 -4.23 2.61
C MET A 69 -21.48 -3.16 3.59
N LEU A 70 -20.28 -2.61 3.39
CA LEU A 70 -19.80 -1.48 4.17
C LEU A 70 -20.57 -0.20 3.85
N SER A 71 -20.72 0.65 4.85
CA SER A 71 -21.24 2.00 4.68
C SER A 71 -20.12 3.00 4.37
N TYR A 72 -20.46 4.17 3.83
CA TYR A 72 -19.51 5.26 3.60
C TYR A 72 -18.95 5.89 4.88
N LYS A 73 -19.34 5.43 6.08
CA LYS A 73 -18.75 5.89 7.35
C LYS A 73 -17.23 5.63 7.40
N ILE A 74 -16.77 4.49 6.86
CA ILE A 74 -15.33 4.17 6.76
C ILE A 74 -14.60 5.21 5.91
N VAL A 75 -15.16 5.57 4.75
CA VAL A 75 -14.60 6.60 3.87
C VAL A 75 -14.53 7.95 4.58
N SER A 76 -15.59 8.32 5.33
CA SER A 76 -15.61 9.55 6.13
C SER A 76 -14.52 9.57 7.22
N MET A 77 -14.27 8.42 7.86
CA MET A 77 -13.18 8.31 8.85
C MET A 77 -11.81 8.44 8.21
N ALA A 78 -11.58 7.73 7.11
CA ALA A 78 -10.34 7.83 6.34
C ALA A 78 -10.09 9.26 5.85
N GLY A 79 -11.12 9.93 5.30
CA GLY A 79 -11.06 11.32 4.88
C GLY A 79 -10.58 12.26 6.00
N LYS A 80 -11.11 12.11 7.21
CA LYS A 80 -10.68 12.92 8.37
C LYS A 80 -9.22 12.69 8.78
N ILE A 81 -8.70 11.49 8.58
CA ILE A 81 -7.28 11.20 8.82
C ILE A 81 -6.44 11.91 7.76
N LEU A 82 -6.81 11.77 6.49
CA LEU A 82 -6.10 12.38 5.36
C LEU A 82 -6.12 13.92 5.44
N GLU A 83 -7.25 14.54 5.79
CA GLU A 83 -7.36 15.99 5.97
C GLU A 83 -6.41 16.55 7.05
N ARG A 84 -6.08 15.77 8.06
CA ARG A 84 -5.16 16.17 9.14
C ARG A 84 -3.71 15.87 8.83
N THR A 85 -3.42 15.27 7.68
CA THR A 85 -2.07 14.90 7.28
C THR A 85 -1.44 16.06 6.52
N ASP A 86 -0.67 16.92 7.21
CA ASP A 86 -0.04 18.12 6.65
C ASP A 86 0.77 17.82 5.38
N ILE A 87 1.41 16.64 5.29
CA ILE A 87 2.21 16.24 4.13
C ILE A 87 1.40 16.23 2.83
N LEU A 88 0.11 15.88 2.87
CA LEU A 88 -0.72 15.85 1.67
C LEU A 88 -0.93 17.25 1.10
N GLN A 89 -1.16 18.24 1.97
CA GLN A 89 -1.35 19.62 1.55
C GLN A 89 -0.06 20.20 0.96
N ILE A 90 1.09 19.86 1.57
CA ILE A 90 2.40 20.30 1.10
C ILE A 90 2.79 19.61 -0.22
N ALA A 91 2.62 18.28 -0.31
CA ALA A 91 3.08 17.50 -1.45
C ALA A 91 2.21 17.68 -2.71
N LYS A 92 0.91 17.90 -2.56
CA LYS A 92 -0.06 17.93 -3.66
C LYS A 92 0.38 18.82 -4.84
N PRO A 93 0.75 20.10 -4.67
CA PRO A 93 1.13 20.95 -5.80
C PRO A 93 2.39 20.45 -6.53
N TYR A 94 3.32 19.83 -5.81
CA TYR A 94 4.52 19.24 -6.42
C TYR A 94 4.20 17.97 -7.20
N MET A 95 3.32 17.14 -6.68
CA MET A 95 2.87 15.91 -7.34
C MET A 95 2.05 16.22 -8.61
N GLU A 96 1.20 17.25 -8.56
CA GLU A 96 0.48 17.75 -9.74
C GLU A 96 1.47 18.21 -10.83
N ARG A 97 2.52 18.95 -10.45
CA ARG A 97 3.58 19.34 -11.37
C ARG A 97 4.35 18.15 -11.94
N LEU A 98 4.69 17.14 -11.14
CA LEU A 98 5.33 15.91 -11.61
C LEU A 98 4.43 15.14 -12.60
N SER A 99 3.13 15.07 -12.33
CA SER A 99 2.15 14.50 -13.25
C SER A 99 2.05 15.30 -14.56
N ASP A 100 2.13 16.63 -14.51
CA ASP A 100 2.15 17.47 -15.70
C ASP A 100 3.39 17.25 -16.58
N ILE A 101 4.56 17.12 -15.94
CA ILE A 101 5.84 16.94 -16.64
C ILE A 101 5.97 15.51 -17.21
N SER A 102 5.56 14.51 -16.43
CA SER A 102 5.73 13.12 -16.82
C SER A 102 4.60 12.59 -17.72
N GLY A 103 3.37 13.08 -17.51
CA GLY A 103 2.15 12.53 -18.09
C GLY A 103 1.71 11.19 -17.45
N GLU A 104 2.48 10.68 -16.50
CA GLU A 104 2.31 9.36 -15.89
C GLU A 104 1.64 9.42 -14.51
N ALA A 105 1.32 8.25 -13.94
CA ALA A 105 0.78 8.18 -12.59
C ALA A 105 1.82 8.59 -11.55
N VAL A 106 1.39 9.39 -10.56
CA VAL A 106 2.25 9.84 -9.46
C VAL A 106 1.66 9.36 -8.14
N HIS A 107 2.50 8.76 -7.31
CA HIS A 107 2.10 8.23 -6.02
C HIS A 107 2.84 8.91 -4.88
N LEU A 108 2.16 9.10 -3.75
CA LEU A 108 2.76 9.42 -2.48
C LEU A 108 2.48 8.27 -1.51
N VAL A 109 3.52 7.79 -0.86
CA VAL A 109 3.43 6.73 0.12
C VAL A 109 3.98 7.16 1.47
N GLN A 110 3.47 6.54 2.51
CA GLN A 110 3.98 6.60 3.87
C GLN A 110 4.56 5.24 4.25
N ARG A 111 5.69 5.22 4.93
CA ARG A 111 6.20 4.00 5.56
C ARG A 111 5.27 3.58 6.70
N GLU A 112 4.87 2.32 6.70
CA GLU A 112 4.06 1.70 7.74
C GLU A 112 4.72 0.39 8.19
N GLY A 113 5.58 0.47 9.22
CA GLY A 113 6.40 -0.67 9.66
C GLY A 113 7.36 -1.15 8.56
N ASN A 114 7.16 -2.41 8.10
CA ASN A 114 7.93 -3.04 7.04
C ASN A 114 7.30 -2.88 5.64
N ASN A 115 6.20 -2.13 5.56
CA ASN A 115 5.45 -1.89 4.34
C ASN A 115 5.39 -0.40 4.01
N ILE A 116 4.83 -0.10 2.85
CA ILE A 116 4.40 1.23 2.43
C ILE A 116 2.88 1.27 2.33
N LEU A 117 2.30 2.40 2.66
CA LEU A 117 0.89 2.72 2.49
C LEU A 117 0.74 3.82 1.46
N TYR A 118 -0.04 3.58 0.41
CA TYR A 118 -0.39 4.62 -0.57
C TYR A 118 -1.36 5.61 0.04
N ILE A 119 -0.93 6.87 0.24
CA ILE A 119 -1.74 7.93 0.87
C ILE A 119 -2.29 8.95 -0.12
N TYR A 120 -1.70 9.04 -1.32
CA TYR A 120 -2.20 9.88 -2.40
C TYR A 120 -1.77 9.32 -3.77
N LYS A 121 -2.60 9.55 -4.78
CA LYS A 121 -2.35 9.12 -6.16
C LYS A 121 -2.93 10.15 -7.14
N ILE A 122 -2.18 10.40 -8.21
CA ILE A 122 -2.66 11.09 -9.42
C ILE A 122 -2.60 10.06 -10.55
N GLU A 123 -3.71 9.90 -11.25
CA GLU A 123 -3.77 8.99 -12.40
C GLU A 123 -2.99 9.54 -13.59
N ALA A 124 -2.47 8.64 -14.42
CA ALA A 124 -1.81 9.00 -15.65
C ALA A 124 -2.76 9.80 -16.57
N LYS A 125 -2.22 10.85 -17.17
CA LYS A 125 -2.98 11.73 -18.11
C LYS A 125 -3.07 11.13 -19.49
N VAL A 126 -2.17 10.23 -19.85
CA VAL A 126 -2.01 9.66 -21.19
C VAL A 126 -2.26 8.16 -21.16
N GLY A 127 -3.04 7.69 -22.11
CA GLY A 127 -3.31 6.25 -22.31
C GLY A 127 -4.48 5.71 -21.48
N THR A 128 -4.81 4.45 -21.77
CA THR A 128 -5.91 3.71 -21.12
C THR A 128 -5.42 2.73 -20.04
N ILE A 129 -4.09 2.54 -19.94
CA ILE A 129 -3.49 1.65 -18.93
C ILE A 129 -3.53 2.37 -17.59
N ARG A 130 -4.22 1.76 -16.61
CA ARG A 130 -4.29 2.26 -15.23
C ARG A 130 -3.44 1.37 -14.35
N MET A 131 -2.66 1.98 -13.45
CA MET A 131 -1.96 1.26 -12.40
C MET A 131 -2.97 0.68 -11.40
N VAL A 132 -2.76 -0.56 -10.99
CA VAL A 132 -3.61 -1.28 -10.02
C VAL A 132 -3.60 -0.61 -8.64
N SER A 133 -2.52 0.13 -8.32
CA SER A 133 -2.37 0.86 -7.05
C SER A 133 -3.53 1.82 -6.77
N HIS A 134 -3.93 1.89 -5.52
CA HIS A 134 -4.96 2.83 -5.03
C HIS A 134 -4.62 3.36 -3.63
N VAL A 135 -5.20 4.49 -3.26
CA VAL A 135 -5.06 5.04 -1.90
C VAL A 135 -5.63 4.03 -0.88
N GLY A 136 -4.88 3.81 0.19
CA GLY A 136 -5.18 2.80 1.21
C GLY A 136 -4.53 1.43 0.95
N MET A 137 -3.95 1.19 -0.23
CA MET A 137 -3.23 -0.05 -0.51
C MET A 137 -1.94 -0.10 0.31
N VAL A 138 -1.72 -1.24 0.94
CA VAL A 138 -0.46 -1.57 1.64
C VAL A 138 0.37 -2.47 0.74
N HIS A 139 1.68 -2.20 0.64
CA HIS A 139 2.55 -2.94 -0.25
C HIS A 139 3.92 -3.20 0.41
N PRO A 140 4.56 -4.36 0.20
CA PRO A 140 5.89 -4.63 0.74
C PRO A 140 6.94 -3.72 0.12
N MET A 141 7.97 -3.36 0.91
CA MET A 141 9.02 -2.45 0.43
C MET A 141 9.98 -3.08 -0.58
N TYR A 142 10.24 -4.39 -0.50
CA TYR A 142 11.31 -5.04 -1.27
C TYR A 142 11.14 -4.97 -2.80
N CYS A 143 9.91 -5.00 -3.31
CA CYS A 143 9.61 -5.08 -4.73
C CYS A 143 9.05 -3.79 -5.33
N SER A 144 9.19 -2.65 -4.65
CA SER A 144 8.70 -1.37 -5.14
C SER A 144 9.77 -0.30 -5.13
N GLY A 145 9.75 0.61 -6.12
CA GLY A 145 10.69 1.72 -6.17
C GLY A 145 10.66 2.59 -4.92
N VAL A 146 9.45 2.97 -4.44
CA VAL A 146 9.28 3.76 -3.20
C VAL A 146 9.77 3.02 -1.95
N GLY A 147 9.57 1.71 -1.90
CA GLY A 147 10.06 0.88 -0.80
C GLY A 147 11.59 0.81 -0.77
N LYS A 148 12.23 0.59 -1.93
CA LYS A 148 13.69 0.61 -2.06
C LYS A 148 14.27 1.99 -1.76
N ALA A 149 13.61 3.07 -2.19
CA ALA A 149 14.02 4.43 -1.84
C ALA A 149 14.05 4.63 -0.31
N ILE A 150 13.00 4.19 0.41
CA ILE A 150 12.95 4.25 1.88
C ILE A 150 14.02 3.36 2.50
N MET A 151 14.13 2.08 2.08
CA MET A 151 15.13 1.14 2.62
C MET A 151 16.56 1.65 2.46
N ALA A 152 16.86 2.36 1.37
CA ALA A 152 18.17 2.95 1.14
C ALA A 152 18.55 4.00 2.19
N THR A 153 17.60 4.61 2.89
CA THR A 153 17.87 5.58 3.97
C THR A 153 18.07 4.93 5.33
N LEU A 154 17.78 3.63 5.46
CA LEU A 154 17.83 2.91 6.72
C LEU A 154 19.23 2.31 6.98
N PRO A 155 19.59 2.08 8.27
CA PRO A 155 20.75 1.30 8.62
C PRO A 155 20.64 -0.15 8.08
N GLU A 156 21.77 -0.73 7.68
CA GLU A 156 21.84 -2.11 7.15
C GLU A 156 21.13 -3.15 8.04
N LYS A 157 21.31 -3.02 9.37
CA LYS A 157 20.66 -3.91 10.34
C LYS A 157 19.14 -3.87 10.23
N GLU A 158 18.57 -2.69 10.02
CA GLU A 158 17.13 -2.49 9.90
C GLU A 158 16.61 -3.03 8.55
N VAL A 159 17.36 -2.81 7.47
CA VAL A 159 17.04 -3.40 6.16
C VAL A 159 17.00 -4.92 6.24
N LYS A 160 18.00 -5.56 6.86
CA LYS A 160 18.03 -7.01 7.05
C LYS A 160 16.88 -7.51 7.93
N GLN A 161 16.48 -6.75 8.94
CA GLN A 161 15.32 -7.08 9.76
C GLN A 161 14.03 -7.04 8.94
N ILE A 162 13.78 -5.96 8.19
CA ILE A 162 12.61 -5.81 7.31
C ILE A 162 12.56 -6.97 6.32
N TRP A 163 13.69 -7.30 5.70
CA TRP A 163 13.79 -8.39 4.75
C TRP A 163 13.39 -9.75 5.37
N ASN A 164 13.93 -10.06 6.54
CA ASN A 164 13.67 -11.33 7.24
C ASN A 164 12.23 -11.46 7.75
N GLU A 165 11.58 -10.34 8.04
CA GLU A 165 10.19 -10.29 8.49
C GLU A 165 9.19 -10.21 7.33
N SER A 166 9.67 -9.94 6.10
CA SER A 166 8.84 -9.87 4.90
C SER A 166 8.68 -11.25 4.25
N ILE A 167 7.53 -11.49 3.65
CA ILE A 167 7.32 -12.65 2.77
C ILE A 167 7.85 -12.26 1.39
N ILE A 168 9.02 -12.79 1.02
CA ILE A 168 9.64 -12.49 -0.26
C ILE A 168 9.07 -13.43 -1.33
N GLU A 169 8.25 -12.88 -2.22
CA GLU A 169 7.62 -13.59 -3.33
C GLU A 169 8.21 -13.13 -4.66
N LYS A 170 8.52 -14.05 -5.54
CA LYS A 170 8.91 -13.74 -6.91
C LYS A 170 7.66 -13.37 -7.72
N LYS A 171 7.39 -12.08 -7.89
CA LYS A 171 6.21 -11.55 -8.62
C LYS A 171 6.42 -11.56 -10.14
N THR A 172 7.66 -11.32 -10.57
CA THR A 172 8.11 -11.37 -11.97
C THR A 172 9.47 -12.04 -12.03
N ASP A 173 9.99 -12.23 -13.24
CA ASP A 173 11.35 -12.75 -13.41
C ASP A 173 12.44 -11.76 -12.96
N LYS A 174 12.09 -10.48 -12.79
CA LYS A 174 12.99 -9.42 -12.36
C LYS A 174 12.90 -9.10 -10.86
N THR A 175 11.95 -9.70 -10.14
CA THR A 175 11.84 -9.47 -8.70
C THR A 175 13.12 -9.89 -7.98
N ILE A 176 13.70 -8.97 -7.22
CA ILE A 176 14.87 -9.25 -6.38
C ILE A 176 14.43 -10.12 -5.22
N THR A 177 15.00 -11.33 -5.13
CA THR A 177 14.67 -12.30 -4.07
C THR A 177 15.88 -12.68 -3.21
N ASP A 178 17.03 -12.08 -3.47
CA ASP A 178 18.28 -12.25 -2.74
C ASP A 178 18.63 -10.98 -1.96
N ILE A 179 18.99 -11.13 -0.68
CA ILE A 179 19.30 -9.98 0.19
C ILE A 179 20.60 -9.29 -0.20
N ASP A 180 21.59 -10.02 -0.67
CA ASP A 180 22.88 -9.43 -1.03
C ASP A 180 22.75 -8.63 -2.34
N GLU A 181 21.95 -9.10 -3.28
CA GLU A 181 21.55 -8.34 -4.47
C GLU A 181 20.77 -7.07 -4.08
N MET A 182 19.80 -7.19 -3.17
CA MET A 182 19.06 -6.03 -2.67
C MET A 182 20.01 -4.99 -2.03
N MET A 183 20.97 -5.43 -1.22
CA MET A 183 21.93 -4.51 -0.59
C MET A 183 22.77 -3.75 -1.62
N GLN A 184 23.18 -4.39 -2.73
CA GLN A 184 23.89 -3.73 -3.81
C GLN A 184 23.01 -2.67 -4.51
N VAL A 185 21.75 -3.00 -4.79
CA VAL A 185 20.79 -2.05 -5.37
C VAL A 185 20.57 -0.85 -4.44
N LEU A 186 20.44 -1.07 -3.13
CA LEU A 186 20.28 0.02 -2.17
C LEU A 186 21.52 0.95 -2.10
N GLU A 187 22.73 0.41 -2.31
CA GLU A 187 23.94 1.24 -2.45
C GLU A 187 23.89 2.13 -3.69
N GLU A 188 23.39 1.61 -4.81
CA GLU A 188 23.19 2.42 -6.02
C GLU A 188 22.12 3.50 -5.81
N VAL A 189 21.03 3.17 -5.12
CA VAL A 189 19.98 4.14 -4.75
C VAL A 189 20.56 5.28 -3.90
N ARG A 190 21.43 4.97 -2.92
CA ARG A 190 22.12 5.99 -2.10
C ARG A 190 23.00 6.92 -2.92
N LYS A 191 23.67 6.39 -3.93
CA LYS A 191 24.56 7.18 -4.82
C LYS A 191 23.75 8.06 -5.78
N ASN A 192 22.70 7.51 -6.34
CA ASN A 192 21.92 8.17 -7.39
C ASN A 192 20.84 9.11 -6.82
N GLY A 193 20.41 8.90 -5.57
CA GLY A 193 19.32 9.66 -4.94
C GLY A 193 17.91 9.22 -5.34
N TYR A 194 17.78 8.22 -6.18
CA TYR A 194 16.50 7.65 -6.61
C TYR A 194 16.57 6.13 -6.72
N ALA A 195 15.42 5.48 -6.62
CA ALA A 195 15.26 4.04 -6.81
C ALA A 195 14.42 3.75 -8.06
N LEU A 196 14.65 2.60 -8.65
CA LEU A 196 13.87 2.06 -9.77
C LEU A 196 13.11 0.81 -9.31
N ASP A 197 11.90 0.65 -9.84
CA ASP A 197 11.24 -0.63 -9.99
C ASP A 197 11.16 -0.87 -11.50
N ASP A 198 12.03 -1.75 -12.02
CA ASP A 198 12.11 -2.08 -13.43
C ASP A 198 11.42 -3.42 -13.70
N GLU A 199 10.10 -3.41 -13.64
CA GLU A 199 9.23 -4.59 -13.79
C GLU A 199 9.41 -5.63 -12.66
N GLU A 200 9.82 -5.23 -11.47
CA GLU A 200 10.03 -6.13 -10.33
C GLU A 200 8.72 -6.51 -9.65
N ASN A 201 7.79 -5.57 -9.57
CA ASN A 201 6.47 -5.78 -8.98
C ASN A 201 5.42 -6.25 -10.00
N GLU A 202 5.46 -5.70 -11.22
CA GLU A 202 4.50 -5.97 -12.29
C GLU A 202 5.20 -5.88 -13.65
N GLU A 203 5.03 -6.93 -14.49
CA GLU A 203 5.57 -6.94 -15.86
C GLU A 203 5.01 -5.77 -16.68
N GLY A 204 5.86 -5.14 -17.47
CA GLY A 204 5.50 -4.02 -18.33
C GLY A 204 5.36 -2.68 -17.60
N VAL A 205 5.60 -2.61 -16.29
CA VAL A 205 5.56 -1.39 -15.49
C VAL A 205 6.95 -1.00 -15.01
N ARG A 206 7.30 0.27 -15.16
CA ARG A 206 8.52 0.85 -14.59
C ARG A 206 8.21 2.09 -13.77
N CYS A 207 8.88 2.18 -12.61
CA CYS A 207 8.71 3.29 -11.69
C CYS A 207 10.07 3.91 -11.34
N ILE A 208 10.11 5.25 -11.25
CA ILE A 208 11.20 5.97 -10.59
C ILE A 208 10.66 6.55 -9.29
N ALA A 209 11.43 6.46 -8.22
CA ALA A 209 11.00 6.86 -6.89
C ALA A 209 12.10 7.56 -6.10
N ALA A 210 11.70 8.51 -5.25
CA ALA A 210 12.61 9.19 -4.33
C ALA A 210 11.93 9.44 -2.99
N CYS A 211 12.76 9.64 -1.96
CA CYS A 211 12.29 9.97 -0.63
C CYS A 211 12.01 11.45 -0.46
N LEU A 212 11.03 11.77 0.39
CA LEU A 212 10.86 13.14 0.90
C LEU A 212 11.65 13.30 2.20
N HIS A 213 12.62 14.20 2.17
CA HIS A 213 13.46 14.51 3.32
C HIS A 213 12.90 15.71 4.06
N GLY A 214 12.62 15.55 5.35
CA GLY A 214 12.23 16.63 6.26
C GLY A 214 13.37 17.05 7.17
N TYR A 215 13.05 17.86 8.18
CA TYR A 215 14.01 18.24 9.24
C TYR A 215 14.40 17.07 10.17
N SER A 216 13.57 16.04 10.23
CA SER A 216 13.88 14.81 10.98
C SER A 216 14.82 13.93 10.17
N LYS A 217 15.70 13.18 10.86
CA LYS A 217 16.57 12.20 10.20
C LYS A 217 15.78 10.98 9.68
N GLU A 218 14.58 10.78 10.19
CA GLU A 218 13.73 9.67 9.82
C GLU A 218 12.94 10.00 8.54
N VAL A 219 13.11 9.19 7.52
CA VAL A 219 12.35 9.28 6.27
C VAL A 219 11.07 8.48 6.41
N LYS A 220 9.93 9.17 6.32
CA LYS A 220 8.60 8.57 6.44
C LYS A 220 7.85 8.50 5.13
N TYR A 221 8.22 9.33 4.17
CA TYR A 221 7.47 9.50 2.92
C TYR A 221 8.37 9.33 1.72
N ALA A 222 7.80 8.74 0.67
CA ALA A 222 8.41 8.67 -0.65
C ALA A 222 7.35 8.92 -1.73
N PHE A 223 7.81 9.28 -2.92
CA PHE A 223 6.94 9.43 -4.08
C PHE A 223 7.51 8.65 -5.27
N SER A 224 6.64 8.31 -6.22
CA SER A 224 7.06 7.70 -7.48
C SER A 224 6.30 8.26 -8.67
N ILE A 225 6.95 8.18 -9.83
CA ILE A 225 6.34 8.31 -11.15
C ILE A 225 6.33 6.91 -11.74
N SER A 226 5.16 6.43 -12.16
CA SER A 226 4.95 5.04 -12.57
C SER A 226 4.18 4.98 -13.88
N GLY A 227 4.67 4.21 -14.81
CA GLY A 227 4.03 4.04 -16.12
C GLY A 227 4.48 2.79 -16.84
N PRO A 228 3.89 2.47 -18.00
CA PRO A 228 4.30 1.33 -18.81
C PRO A 228 5.71 1.55 -19.35
N VAL A 229 6.49 0.47 -19.45
CA VAL A 229 7.88 0.49 -19.94
C VAL A 229 8.03 1.10 -21.34
N SER A 230 6.95 1.05 -22.15
CA SER A 230 6.92 1.67 -23.48
C SER A 230 6.98 3.20 -23.46
N ARG A 231 6.58 3.84 -22.35
CA ARG A 231 6.66 5.30 -22.13
C ARG A 231 7.73 5.66 -21.10
N MET A 232 7.91 4.83 -20.09
CA MET A 232 8.97 4.95 -19.07
C MET A 232 10.23 4.23 -19.56
N THR A 233 10.79 4.67 -20.71
CA THR A 233 12.06 4.13 -21.22
C THR A 233 13.21 4.50 -20.29
N ARG A 234 14.38 3.89 -20.46
CA ARG A 234 15.55 4.21 -19.63
C ARG A 234 15.98 5.66 -19.78
N GLU A 235 15.98 6.16 -21.02
CA GLU A 235 16.27 7.57 -21.33
C GLU A 235 15.25 8.50 -20.62
N ARG A 236 13.96 8.13 -20.65
CA ARG A 236 12.91 8.92 -19.97
C ARG A 236 13.08 8.93 -18.45
N VAL A 237 13.50 7.82 -17.88
CA VAL A 237 13.84 7.73 -16.46
C VAL A 237 15.01 8.66 -16.10
N GLU A 238 16.07 8.68 -16.92
CA GLU A 238 17.22 9.57 -16.72
C GLU A 238 16.83 11.06 -16.79
N GLU A 239 15.94 11.43 -17.72
CA GLU A 239 15.38 12.78 -17.79
C GLU A 239 14.56 13.17 -16.55
N LEU A 240 13.81 12.22 -15.99
CA LEU A 240 12.99 12.47 -14.81
C LEU A 240 13.79 12.43 -13.49
N ALA A 241 15.00 11.90 -13.51
CA ALA A 241 15.90 11.82 -12.35
C ALA A 241 16.64 13.15 -12.06
N VAL A 242 16.59 14.13 -12.96
CA VAL A 242 17.20 15.46 -12.83
C VAL A 242 16.20 16.45 -12.27
#